data_c023f7d22b8316db2f6b91fb044d7dd0
#
_entry.id   c023f7d22b8316db2f6b91fb044d7dd0
#
_cell.length_a   1.000
_cell.length_b   1.000
_cell.length_c   1.000
_cell.angle_alpha   90.00
_cell.angle_beta   90.00
_cell.angle_gamma   90.00
#
_symmetry.space_group_name_H-M   'P 1'
#
loop_
_entity.id
_entity.type
_entity.pdbx_description
1 polymer ?
#
loop_
_entity_poly.entity_id
_entity_poly.type
_entity_poly.pdbx_seq_one_letter_code
_entity_poly.pdbx_strand_id
1 'polypeptide(L)'
;AGSVRVIDRWIGKLLDWLETSGHKDDTVVIFCADHGELLGDHGLLEKSCMYEGCLRIPLLVHLPGMTQRRDSDALAELMDLAPTCLELAGADWNRREMDAVSLVPVLNGSTEPLRPVQRSELHNCTMLFDGRYKWIRNYNDTDELYDLETDPQELHNGIDEHPKKPDRMRPYRLRH
;
A
#
# COMPACT_ATOMS: atom_id res chain seq x y z
N ALA A 1 -0.88 0.82 22.21
CA ALA A 1 -1.73 -0.35 22.58
C ALA A 1 -3.19 0.04 22.88
N GLY A 2 -3.46 1.16 23.57
CA GLY A 2 -4.83 1.58 23.95
C GLY A 2 -5.71 1.89 22.74
N SER A 3 -5.24 2.74 21.84
CA SER A 3 -5.97 3.16 20.63
C SER A 3 -6.32 2.00 19.71
N VAL A 4 -5.38 1.07 19.50
CA VAL A 4 -5.59 -0.14 18.66
C VAL A 4 -6.74 -0.99 19.23
N ARG A 5 -6.78 -1.19 20.58
CA ARG A 5 -7.87 -1.94 21.21
C ARG A 5 -9.24 -1.28 21.06
N VAL A 6 -9.28 0.06 21.03
CA VAL A 6 -10.53 0.80 20.83
C VAL A 6 -11.03 0.59 19.39
N ILE A 7 -10.14 0.73 18.39
CA ILE A 7 -10.46 0.51 16.98
C ILE A 7 -10.93 -0.94 16.77
N ASP A 8 -10.18 -1.92 17.24
CA ASP A 8 -10.51 -3.34 17.15
C ASP A 8 -11.92 -3.65 17.71
N ARG A 9 -12.26 -3.10 18.89
CA ARG A 9 -13.59 -3.24 19.48
C ARG A 9 -14.70 -2.66 18.56
N TRP A 10 -14.47 -1.52 17.94
CA TRP A 10 -15.47 -0.90 17.08
C TRP A 10 -15.63 -1.64 15.74
N ILE A 11 -14.52 -2.18 15.20
CA ILE A 11 -14.57 -3.06 14.02
C ILE A 11 -15.40 -4.31 14.36
N GLY A 12 -15.14 -4.94 15.52
CA GLY A 12 -15.93 -6.09 15.97
C GLY A 12 -17.43 -5.79 16.00
N LYS A 13 -17.84 -4.64 16.61
CA LYS A 13 -19.25 -4.23 16.63
C LYS A 13 -19.85 -4.00 15.24
N LEU A 14 -19.06 -3.45 14.30
CA LEU A 14 -19.50 -3.28 12.93
C LEU A 14 -19.75 -4.62 12.24
N LEU A 15 -18.83 -5.57 12.42
CA LEU A 15 -18.96 -6.92 11.85
C LEU A 15 -20.15 -7.68 12.45
N ASP A 16 -20.35 -7.59 13.79
CA ASP A 16 -21.53 -8.15 14.47
C ASP A 16 -22.85 -7.56 13.94
N TRP A 17 -22.84 -6.24 13.67
CA TRP A 17 -24.01 -5.57 13.08
C TRP A 17 -24.27 -6.05 11.66
N LEU A 18 -23.27 -6.17 10.80
CA LEU A 18 -23.43 -6.71 9.45
C LEU A 18 -24.05 -8.11 9.47
N GLU A 19 -23.60 -8.97 10.39
CA GLU A 19 -24.13 -10.31 10.55
C GLU A 19 -25.59 -10.32 11.03
N THR A 20 -25.91 -9.53 12.07
CA THR A 20 -27.24 -9.50 12.67
C THR A 20 -28.27 -8.75 11.84
N SER A 21 -27.86 -7.80 11.01
CA SER A 21 -28.74 -7.04 10.09
C SER A 21 -29.02 -7.77 8.76
N GLY A 22 -28.34 -8.89 8.49
CA GLY A 22 -28.48 -9.65 7.25
C GLY A 22 -27.72 -9.07 6.05
N HIS A 23 -26.83 -8.09 6.26
CA HIS A 23 -26.04 -7.46 5.18
C HIS A 23 -24.67 -8.09 4.94
N LYS A 24 -24.31 -9.13 5.69
CA LYS A 24 -22.99 -9.78 5.58
C LYS A 24 -22.71 -10.33 4.18
N ASP A 25 -23.73 -10.91 3.54
CA ASP A 25 -23.59 -11.62 2.28
C ASP A 25 -23.70 -10.69 1.04
N ASP A 26 -23.96 -9.40 1.24
CA ASP A 26 -24.05 -8.41 0.17
C ASP A 26 -23.09 -7.20 0.37
N THR A 27 -22.23 -7.25 1.39
CA THR A 27 -21.32 -6.15 1.73
C THR A 27 -19.87 -6.56 1.59
N VAL A 28 -19.12 -5.79 0.82
CA VAL A 28 -17.65 -5.85 0.78
C VAL A 28 -17.08 -5.06 1.96
N VAL A 29 -16.19 -5.70 2.72
CA VAL A 29 -15.50 -5.04 3.84
C VAL A 29 -14.05 -4.82 3.48
N ILE A 30 -13.60 -3.57 3.50
CA ILE A 30 -12.21 -3.19 3.27
C ILE A 30 -11.67 -2.52 4.54
N PHE A 31 -10.59 -3.06 5.08
CA PHE A 31 -9.84 -2.46 6.18
C PHE A 31 -8.48 -2.03 5.69
N CYS A 32 -8.16 -0.76 5.87
CA CYS A 32 -6.85 -0.19 5.57
C CYS A 32 -6.54 0.97 6.53
N ALA A 33 -5.31 1.48 6.46
CA ALA A 33 -4.92 2.75 7.07
C ALA A 33 -4.56 3.75 5.95
N ASP A 34 -4.57 5.04 6.26
CA ASP A 34 -4.11 6.11 5.36
C ASP A 34 -2.58 6.20 5.30
N HIS A 35 -1.93 6.03 6.42
CA HIS A 35 -0.47 5.95 6.60
C HIS A 35 -0.14 5.20 7.89
N GLY A 36 1.14 4.90 8.07
CA GLY A 36 1.68 4.36 9.31
C GLY A 36 2.17 5.45 10.27
N GLU A 37 2.99 5.03 11.23
CA GLU A 37 3.55 5.87 12.30
C GLU A 37 4.91 5.31 12.72
N LEU A 38 5.95 6.14 12.80
CA LEU A 38 7.32 5.69 13.09
C LEU A 38 7.53 5.27 14.53
N LEU A 39 6.88 5.93 15.49
CA LEU A 39 6.96 5.62 16.92
C LEU A 39 8.38 5.57 17.52
N GLY A 40 9.33 6.24 16.90
CA GLY A 40 10.73 6.25 17.29
C GLY A 40 11.68 5.54 16.34
N ASP A 41 11.17 4.82 15.34
CA ASP A 41 11.99 4.21 14.29
C ASP A 41 12.80 5.30 13.55
N HIS A 42 14.04 5.01 13.19
CA HIS A 42 15.00 5.97 12.65
C HIS A 42 15.23 7.23 13.53
N GLY A 43 14.88 7.18 14.83
CA GLY A 43 14.90 8.34 15.73
C GLY A 43 13.84 9.39 15.43
N LEU A 44 12.84 9.05 14.61
CA LEU A 44 11.78 9.94 14.16
C LEU A 44 10.44 9.61 14.86
N LEU A 45 9.60 10.62 14.96
CA LEU A 45 8.21 10.49 15.41
C LEU A 45 7.27 10.90 14.28
N GLU A 46 6.02 10.44 14.36
CA GLU A 46 4.98 10.71 13.38
C GLU A 46 5.26 10.05 12.02
N LYS A 47 5.06 10.81 10.97
CA LYS A 47 5.09 10.39 9.57
C LYS A 47 5.80 11.48 8.75
N SER A 48 5.61 11.55 7.46
CA SER A 48 6.21 12.53 6.53
C SER A 48 7.58 12.10 6.02
N CYS A 49 7.77 10.79 5.90
CA CYS A 49 8.92 10.18 5.26
C CYS A 49 8.49 8.98 4.41
N MET A 50 9.44 8.36 3.71
CA MET A 50 9.20 7.23 2.80
C MET A 50 9.62 5.87 3.38
N TYR A 51 9.84 5.77 4.69
CA TYR A 51 10.19 4.51 5.34
C TYR A 51 8.98 3.59 5.52
N GLU A 52 9.24 2.28 5.62
CA GLU A 52 8.19 1.25 5.77
C GLU A 52 7.24 1.51 6.94
N GLY A 53 7.73 2.05 8.04
CA GLY A 53 6.90 2.43 9.19
C GLY A 53 5.77 3.42 8.83
N CYS A 54 5.97 4.24 7.80
CA CYS A 54 4.97 5.18 7.30
C CYS A 54 4.16 4.63 6.13
N LEU A 55 4.79 3.87 5.21
CA LEU A 55 4.19 3.51 3.92
C LEU A 55 3.54 2.13 3.90
N ARG A 56 4.04 1.17 4.67
CA ARG A 56 3.51 -0.19 4.70
C ARG A 56 2.26 -0.28 5.56
N ILE A 57 1.15 0.14 4.99
CA ILE A 57 -0.16 0.09 5.64
C ILE A 57 -0.81 -1.29 5.49
N PRO A 58 -1.67 -1.69 6.44
CA PRO A 58 -2.49 -2.89 6.28
C PRO A 58 -3.52 -2.70 5.16
N LEU A 59 -3.78 -3.77 4.41
CA LEU A 59 -4.90 -3.85 3.49
C LEU A 59 -5.52 -5.25 3.60
N LEU A 60 -6.75 -5.31 4.10
CA LEU A 60 -7.55 -6.54 4.16
C LEU A 60 -8.86 -6.31 3.42
N VAL A 61 -9.23 -7.27 2.58
CA VAL A 61 -10.49 -7.22 1.81
C VAL A 61 -11.26 -8.51 2.04
N HIS A 62 -12.51 -8.39 2.44
CA HIS A 62 -13.46 -9.49 2.50
C HIS A 62 -14.58 -9.27 1.48
N LEU A 63 -14.69 -10.20 0.54
CA LEU A 63 -15.80 -10.23 -0.44
C LEU A 63 -16.93 -11.12 0.07
N PRO A 64 -18.19 -10.83 -0.27
CA PRO A 64 -19.30 -11.74 -0.04
C PRO A 64 -19.01 -13.14 -0.56
N GLY A 65 -19.30 -14.16 0.26
CA GLY A 65 -19.04 -15.55 -0.08
C GLY A 65 -17.57 -16.02 0.03
N MET A 66 -16.63 -15.15 0.40
CA MET A 66 -15.25 -15.54 0.63
C MET A 66 -15.13 -16.41 1.89
N THR A 67 -14.70 -17.67 1.72
CA THR A 67 -14.59 -18.65 2.82
C THR A 67 -13.14 -18.96 3.21
N GLN A 68 -12.16 -18.54 2.40
CA GLN A 68 -10.75 -18.84 2.62
C GLN A 68 -9.91 -17.57 2.56
N ARG A 69 -8.96 -17.46 3.50
CA ARG A 69 -7.93 -16.45 3.47
C ARG A 69 -6.99 -16.71 2.29
N ARG A 70 -6.61 -15.63 1.61
CA ARG A 70 -5.54 -15.58 0.61
C ARG A 70 -4.65 -14.42 0.92
N ASP A 71 -3.34 -14.61 0.81
CA ASP A 71 -2.35 -13.55 0.88
C ASP A 71 -1.83 -13.28 -0.54
N SER A 72 -1.44 -12.04 -0.82
CA SER A 72 -0.91 -11.64 -2.12
C SER A 72 0.24 -10.66 -1.94
N ASP A 73 1.30 -10.83 -2.74
CA ASP A 73 2.45 -9.93 -2.83
C ASP A 73 2.27 -8.89 -3.95
N ALA A 74 1.06 -8.74 -4.48
CA ALA A 74 0.76 -7.74 -5.51
C ALA A 74 1.07 -6.33 -4.99
N LEU A 75 1.78 -5.55 -5.80
CA LEU A 75 2.12 -4.16 -5.47
C LEU A 75 0.86 -3.29 -5.54
N ALA A 76 0.19 -3.09 -4.41
CA ALA A 76 -1.03 -2.31 -4.28
C ALA A 76 -0.75 -0.93 -3.67
N GLU A 77 -1.48 0.08 -4.11
CA GLU A 77 -1.41 1.45 -3.58
C GLU A 77 -2.77 1.86 -3.01
N LEU A 78 -2.79 2.78 -2.06
CA LEU A 78 -4.04 3.23 -1.43
C LEU A 78 -5.05 3.78 -2.45
N MET A 79 -4.57 4.43 -3.51
CA MET A 79 -5.42 4.96 -4.58
C MET A 79 -6.19 3.87 -5.34
N ASP A 80 -5.71 2.62 -5.32
CA ASP A 80 -6.34 1.49 -6.01
C ASP A 80 -7.72 1.11 -5.42
N LEU A 81 -7.99 1.56 -4.20
CA LEU A 81 -9.29 1.33 -3.57
C LEU A 81 -10.43 2.02 -4.32
N ALA A 82 -10.18 3.20 -4.90
CA ALA A 82 -11.22 3.94 -5.63
C ALA A 82 -11.77 3.15 -6.84
N PRO A 83 -10.94 2.74 -7.83
CA PRO A 83 -11.43 1.94 -8.94
C PRO A 83 -11.89 0.55 -8.52
N THR A 84 -11.32 -0.02 -7.46
CA THR A 84 -11.77 -1.31 -6.91
C THR A 84 -13.20 -1.23 -6.40
N CYS A 85 -13.52 -0.20 -5.60
CA CYS A 85 -14.88 0.02 -5.10
C CYS A 85 -15.88 0.26 -6.25
N LEU A 86 -15.51 1.07 -7.25
CA LEU A 86 -16.35 1.32 -8.42
C LEU A 86 -16.64 0.03 -9.19
N GLU A 87 -15.62 -0.77 -9.46
CA GLU A 87 -15.76 -2.03 -10.19
C GLU A 87 -16.60 -3.05 -9.40
N LEU A 88 -16.39 -3.21 -8.10
CA LEU A 88 -17.17 -4.09 -7.23
C LEU A 88 -18.64 -3.64 -7.12
N ALA A 89 -18.92 -2.34 -7.20
CA ALA A 89 -20.26 -1.78 -7.22
C ALA A 89 -20.95 -1.85 -8.59
N GLY A 90 -20.25 -2.35 -9.64
CA GLY A 90 -20.75 -2.38 -10.99
C GLY A 90 -20.91 -1.00 -11.64
N ALA A 91 -20.18 0.00 -11.12
CA ALA A 91 -20.19 1.37 -11.66
C ALA A 91 -19.19 1.51 -12.79
N ASP A 92 -19.54 2.31 -13.78
CA ASP A 92 -18.61 2.67 -14.86
C ASP A 92 -17.50 3.58 -14.32
N TRP A 93 -16.28 3.32 -14.74
CA TRP A 93 -15.14 4.17 -14.47
C TRP A 93 -14.15 4.19 -15.63
N ASN A 94 -13.46 5.31 -15.82
CA ASN A 94 -12.54 5.46 -16.93
C ASN A 94 -11.09 5.20 -16.46
N ARG A 95 -10.57 4.03 -16.82
CA ARG A 95 -9.20 3.61 -16.49
C ARG A 95 -8.12 4.60 -16.97
N ARG A 96 -8.40 5.41 -17.99
CA ARG A 96 -7.43 6.37 -18.56
C ARG A 96 -7.37 7.69 -17.78
N GLU A 97 -8.32 7.91 -16.89
CA GLU A 97 -8.42 9.13 -16.08
C GLU A 97 -7.88 8.91 -14.64
N MET A 98 -7.44 7.70 -14.33
CA MET A 98 -6.90 7.34 -13.02
C MET A 98 -5.52 6.71 -13.18
N ASP A 99 -4.54 7.12 -12.37
CA ASP A 99 -3.26 6.42 -12.22
C ASP A 99 -3.39 5.11 -11.42
N ALA A 100 -4.54 4.94 -10.76
CA ALA A 100 -4.89 3.79 -9.95
C ALA A 100 -5.25 2.54 -10.79
N VAL A 101 -5.10 1.37 -10.21
CA VAL A 101 -5.43 0.07 -10.81
C VAL A 101 -6.39 -0.67 -9.91
N SER A 102 -7.48 -1.22 -10.46
CA SER A 102 -8.41 -2.04 -9.67
C SER A 102 -7.74 -3.31 -9.14
N LEU A 103 -7.99 -3.63 -7.87
CA LEU A 103 -7.54 -4.84 -7.20
C LEU A 103 -8.43 -6.07 -7.50
N VAL A 104 -9.55 -5.89 -8.20
CA VAL A 104 -10.50 -6.99 -8.50
C VAL A 104 -9.85 -8.21 -9.15
N PRO A 105 -8.89 -8.09 -10.09
CA PRO A 105 -8.20 -9.26 -10.63
C PRO A 105 -7.47 -10.07 -9.54
N VAL A 106 -6.75 -9.40 -8.62
CA VAL A 106 -6.05 -10.06 -7.51
C VAL A 106 -7.04 -10.68 -6.52
N LEU A 107 -8.12 -9.98 -6.21
CA LEU A 107 -9.18 -10.48 -5.33
C LEU A 107 -9.86 -11.73 -5.92
N ASN A 108 -9.91 -11.86 -7.24
CA ASN A 108 -10.37 -13.03 -7.97
C ASN A 108 -9.29 -14.10 -8.18
N GLY A 109 -8.10 -13.92 -7.63
CA GLY A 109 -7.03 -14.92 -7.63
C GLY A 109 -6.04 -14.81 -8.80
N SER A 110 -6.01 -13.69 -9.54
CA SER A 110 -4.96 -13.45 -10.51
C SER A 110 -3.61 -13.33 -9.83
N THR A 111 -2.58 -13.92 -10.43
CA THR A 111 -1.18 -13.81 -10.05
C THR A 111 -0.39 -12.84 -10.95
N GLU A 112 -1.08 -12.24 -11.92
CA GLU A 112 -0.44 -11.25 -12.79
C GLU A 112 -0.11 -9.97 -12.02
N PRO A 113 1.07 -9.38 -12.24
CA PRO A 113 1.47 -8.14 -11.59
C PRO A 113 0.49 -7.00 -11.91
N LEU A 114 0.03 -6.27 -10.91
CA LEU A 114 -0.79 -5.08 -11.09
C LEU A 114 0.01 -3.94 -11.72
N ARG A 115 1.26 -3.78 -11.28
CA ARG A 115 2.20 -2.75 -11.72
C ARG A 115 3.64 -3.22 -11.52
N PRO A 116 4.60 -2.66 -12.27
CA PRO A 116 6.02 -2.99 -12.12
C PRO A 116 6.67 -2.33 -10.89
N VAL A 117 6.12 -1.20 -10.41
CA VAL A 117 6.61 -0.47 -9.24
C VAL A 117 5.45 0.18 -8.49
N GLN A 118 5.55 0.28 -7.18
CA GLN A 118 4.75 1.19 -6.35
C GLN A 118 5.40 2.57 -6.31
N ARG A 119 4.57 3.60 -6.13
CA ARG A 119 5.01 4.99 -6.05
C ARG A 119 4.35 5.70 -4.88
N SER A 120 5.13 6.53 -4.20
CA SER A 120 4.63 7.49 -3.21
C SER A 120 5.39 8.82 -3.35
N GLU A 121 4.74 9.92 -3.09
CA GLU A 121 5.30 11.26 -3.23
C GLU A 121 4.97 12.15 -2.04
N LEU A 122 5.97 12.88 -1.62
CA LEU A 122 5.86 14.05 -0.73
C LEU A 122 6.51 15.23 -1.43
N HIS A 123 6.30 16.46 -0.93
CA HIS A 123 6.79 17.68 -1.60
C HIS A 123 8.29 17.70 -1.88
N ASN A 124 9.11 16.97 -1.16
CA ASN A 124 10.57 17.01 -1.27
C ASN A 124 11.19 15.65 -1.65
N CYS A 125 10.41 14.62 -1.83
CA CYS A 125 10.91 13.30 -2.22
C CYS A 125 9.87 12.47 -2.95
N THR A 126 10.38 11.49 -3.73
CA THR A 126 9.59 10.48 -4.42
C THR A 126 10.15 9.11 -4.08
N MET A 127 9.30 8.17 -3.72
CA MET A 127 9.65 6.76 -3.50
C MET A 127 9.17 5.91 -4.68
N LEU A 128 10.02 4.96 -5.10
CA LEU A 128 9.69 3.87 -6.01
C LEU A 128 10.13 2.54 -5.39
N PHE A 129 9.23 1.54 -5.44
CA PHE A 129 9.48 0.20 -4.92
C PHE A 129 9.11 -0.86 -5.96
N ASP A 130 10.03 -1.77 -6.29
CA ASP A 130 9.86 -2.80 -7.33
C ASP A 130 9.50 -4.20 -6.79
N GLY A 131 9.15 -4.28 -5.51
CA GLY A 131 8.89 -5.54 -4.81
C GLY A 131 10.08 -6.03 -3.96
N ARG A 132 11.28 -5.49 -4.19
CA ARG A 132 12.48 -5.77 -3.40
C ARG A 132 13.25 -4.52 -3.06
N TYR A 133 13.60 -3.71 -4.07
CA TYR A 133 14.40 -2.50 -3.88
C TYR A 133 13.48 -1.29 -3.74
N LYS A 134 13.73 -0.51 -2.71
CA LYS A 134 13.08 0.79 -2.49
C LYS A 134 14.09 1.90 -2.75
N TRP A 135 13.78 2.75 -3.72
CA TRP A 135 14.54 3.95 -4.02
C TRP A 135 13.76 5.18 -3.57
N ILE A 136 14.36 5.97 -2.69
CA ILE A 136 13.84 7.27 -2.26
C ILE A 136 14.71 8.34 -2.90
N ARG A 137 14.13 9.09 -3.80
CA ARG A 137 14.76 10.25 -4.40
C ARG A 137 14.48 11.47 -3.55
N ASN A 138 15.51 12.06 -2.97
CA ASN A 138 15.45 13.30 -2.20
C ASN A 138 15.87 14.47 -3.11
N TYR A 139 14.98 15.47 -3.30
CA TYR A 139 15.25 16.55 -4.26
C TYR A 139 16.32 17.53 -3.81
N ASN A 140 16.56 17.63 -2.50
CA ASN A 140 17.53 18.56 -1.91
C ASN A 140 18.51 17.84 -0.97
N ASP A 141 18.61 16.52 -1.08
CA ASP A 141 19.48 15.70 -0.23
C ASP A 141 19.95 14.46 -1.00
N THR A 142 20.74 13.62 -0.35
CA THR A 142 21.22 12.34 -0.90
C THR A 142 20.06 11.39 -1.12
N ASP A 143 20.01 10.75 -2.29
CA ASP A 143 19.08 9.67 -2.57
C ASP A 143 19.35 8.46 -1.65
N GLU A 144 18.31 7.68 -1.40
CA GLU A 144 18.41 6.48 -0.57
C GLU A 144 17.97 5.24 -1.37
N LEU A 145 18.64 4.11 -1.11
CA LEU A 145 18.30 2.82 -1.72
C LEU A 145 18.38 1.73 -0.66
N TYR A 146 17.27 0.99 -0.52
CA TYR A 146 17.15 -0.11 0.43
C TYR A 146 16.80 -1.41 -0.28
N ASP A 147 17.43 -2.52 0.13
CA ASP A 147 17.05 -3.88 -0.25
C ASP A 147 16.18 -4.46 0.87
N LEU A 148 14.86 -4.36 0.74
CA LEU A 148 13.92 -4.76 1.80
C LEU A 148 13.89 -6.29 2.06
N GLU A 149 14.50 -7.10 1.19
CA GLU A 149 14.66 -8.52 1.45
C GLU A 149 15.74 -8.80 2.51
N THR A 150 16.83 -8.03 2.50
CA THR A 150 17.97 -8.20 3.42
C THR A 150 18.01 -7.14 4.52
N ASP A 151 17.42 -5.97 4.29
CA ASP A 151 17.34 -4.84 5.23
C ASP A 151 15.89 -4.32 5.33
N PRO A 152 14.97 -5.10 5.90
CA PRO A 152 13.56 -4.71 6.02
C PRO A 152 13.30 -3.53 6.97
N GLN A 153 14.31 -3.12 7.73
CA GLN A 153 14.25 -1.97 8.65
C GLN A 153 14.90 -0.71 8.06
N GLU A 154 15.43 -0.78 6.84
CA GLU A 154 15.99 0.37 6.12
C GLU A 154 17.11 1.08 6.89
N LEU A 155 18.01 0.31 7.52
CA LEU A 155 19.09 0.82 8.35
C LEU A 155 20.36 1.15 7.56
N HIS A 156 20.49 0.59 6.34
CA HIS A 156 21.68 0.72 5.52
C HIS A 156 21.35 1.31 4.14
N ASN A 157 21.72 2.57 3.91
CA ASN A 157 21.58 3.19 2.60
C ASN A 157 22.62 2.64 1.62
N GLY A 158 22.20 1.75 0.73
CA GLY A 158 23.02 1.10 -0.29
C GLY A 158 23.14 1.86 -1.62
N ILE A 159 22.82 3.15 -1.68
CA ILE A 159 22.83 3.93 -2.93
C ILE A 159 24.20 3.95 -3.61
N ASP A 160 25.26 4.08 -2.84
CA ASP A 160 26.64 4.13 -3.35
C ASP A 160 27.14 2.73 -3.78
N GLU A 161 26.64 1.67 -3.16
CA GLU A 161 27.00 0.29 -3.48
C GLU A 161 26.29 -0.22 -4.74
N HIS A 162 25.11 0.33 -5.03
CA HIS A 162 24.24 -0.10 -6.12
C HIS A 162 23.77 1.05 -7.02
N PRO A 163 24.63 1.90 -7.56
CA PRO A 163 24.26 3.14 -8.23
C PRO A 163 23.42 2.95 -9.50
N LYS A 164 23.40 1.73 -10.07
CA LYS A 164 22.58 1.40 -11.26
C LYS A 164 21.19 0.85 -10.94
N LYS A 165 20.87 0.52 -9.69
CA LYS A 165 19.57 -0.01 -9.32
C LYS A 165 18.44 0.99 -9.56
N PRO A 166 18.58 2.27 -9.18
CA PRO A 166 17.58 3.29 -9.47
C PRO A 166 17.24 3.43 -10.95
N ASP A 167 18.20 3.16 -11.87
CA ASP A 167 17.99 3.32 -13.31
C ASP A 167 16.85 2.44 -13.85
N ARG A 168 16.60 1.29 -13.26
CA ARG A 168 15.48 0.41 -13.64
C ARG A 168 14.12 1.01 -13.27
N MET A 169 14.05 1.79 -12.19
CA MET A 169 12.84 2.42 -11.69
C MET A 169 12.61 3.82 -12.27
N ARG A 170 13.67 4.50 -12.75
CA ARG A 170 13.59 5.87 -13.32
C ARG A 170 12.49 6.10 -14.36
N PRO A 171 12.17 5.15 -15.27
CA PRO A 171 11.11 5.33 -16.25
C PRO A 171 9.72 5.53 -15.64
N TYR A 172 9.51 5.09 -14.41
CA TYR A 172 8.21 5.14 -13.70
C TYR A 172 8.01 6.38 -12.84
N ARG A 173 8.98 7.32 -12.85
CA ARG A 173 8.81 8.62 -12.18
C ARG A 173 7.78 9.48 -12.90
N LEU A 174 7.07 10.33 -12.13
CA LEU A 174 6.32 11.41 -12.75
C LEU A 174 7.29 12.31 -13.52
N ARG A 175 6.89 12.70 -14.73
CA ARG A 175 7.55 13.76 -15.47
C ARG A 175 6.92 15.07 -14.99
N HIS A 176 7.67 15.82 -14.21
CA HIS A 176 7.33 17.21 -13.90
C HIS A 176 7.71 18.10 -15.06
#